data_1719a1b3c664b12235064260689312b7
#
_entry.id   1719a1b3c664b12235064260689312b7
#
_cell.length_a   1.000
_cell.length_b   1.000
_cell.length_c   1.000
_cell.angle_alpha   90.00
_cell.angle_beta   90.00
_cell.angle_gamma   90.00
#
_symmetry.space_group_name_H-M   'P 1'
#
loop_
_entity.id
_entity.type
_entity.pdbx_description
1 polymer ?
#
loop_
_entity_poly.entity_id
_entity_poly.type
_entity_poly.pdbx_seq_one_letter_code
_entity_poly.pdbx_strand_id
1 'polypeptide(L)'
;MEFNPTDNLDHTPQNSSGINDREAVKKQYSTAEKLNIRISIHSKYSTNKQGFGNWIASHYDIRDGMSVLELGCGTGEMWAGKQETIRRCSRLVLSDFSDGMLDKAKETLRGYDGIEYRVIDIQDIPFGDCEFDIVIANMMLYHVPDLQKGLREVRRMLKENGKFCCATFGEHGMMEYIEGLFGIGQNRGGAGSSFTLQNGEEKLRAVFSDVQRLLYEDALEVTNVEDMVDYIRSLTGMSELRNLPRDEIRPVLEKNMTGGVLHVPKEYGMFIAR
;
A
#
# COMPACT_ATOMS: atom_id res chain seq x y z
N MET A 1 57.46 -14.86 -22.15
CA MET A 1 57.10 -13.67 -21.41
C MET A 1 55.62 -13.44 -21.68
N GLU A 2 54.94 -13.87 -20.97
CA GLU A 2 53.72 -14.14 -20.27
C GLU A 2 52.84 -12.92 -20.31
N PHE A 3 51.73 -13.08 -20.98
CA PHE A 3 50.57 -12.18 -20.94
C PHE A 3 49.53 -12.80 -20.04
N ASN A 4 49.15 -12.10 -19.01
CA ASN A 4 48.09 -12.51 -18.08
C ASN A 4 46.89 -11.55 -18.27
N PRO A 5 45.70 -12.02 -18.68
CA PRO A 5 44.52 -11.21 -18.75
C PRO A 5 43.51 -11.72 -17.72
N THR A 6 43.44 -11.03 -16.61
CA THR A 6 42.27 -11.16 -15.71
C THR A 6 41.87 -9.76 -15.23
N ASP A 7 41.14 -9.06 -16.08
CA ASP A 7 40.27 -7.99 -15.59
C ASP A 7 38.87 -8.56 -15.47
N ASN A 8 38.57 -8.98 -14.25
CA ASN A 8 37.21 -9.23 -13.80
C ASN A 8 36.46 -7.88 -13.70
N LEU A 9 35.64 -7.61 -14.67
CA LEU A 9 34.59 -6.58 -14.52
C LEU A 9 33.57 -7.10 -13.55
N ASP A 10 33.74 -6.69 -12.33
CA ASP A 10 32.79 -6.84 -11.23
C ASP A 10 31.54 -6.00 -11.54
N HIS A 11 30.56 -6.62 -12.20
CA HIS A 11 29.20 -6.08 -12.30
C HIS A 11 28.50 -6.28 -10.95
N THR A 12 28.81 -5.41 -10.00
CA THR A 12 27.91 -5.19 -8.86
C THR A 12 26.59 -4.67 -9.40
N PRO A 13 25.46 -5.36 -9.15
CA PRO A 13 24.15 -4.81 -9.49
C PRO A 13 23.97 -3.53 -8.67
N GLN A 14 23.73 -2.42 -9.35
CA GLN A 14 23.30 -1.19 -8.71
C GLN A 14 22.02 -1.51 -7.95
N ASN A 15 22.08 -1.47 -6.63
CA ASN A 15 20.95 -1.58 -5.74
C ASN A 15 19.91 -0.52 -6.14
N SER A 16 18.84 -0.98 -6.77
CA SER A 16 17.62 -0.19 -6.90
C SER A 16 17.02 -0.07 -5.49
N SER A 17 17.39 0.97 -4.77
CA SER A 17 16.78 1.34 -3.48
C SER A 17 15.36 1.87 -3.71
N GLY A 18 14.51 1.01 -4.26
CA GLY A 18 13.12 1.29 -4.57
C GLY A 18 12.17 0.80 -3.47
N ILE A 19 10.89 1.17 -3.61
CA ILE A 19 9.81 0.73 -2.72
C ILE A 19 9.59 -0.81 -2.68
N ASN A 20 10.26 -1.54 -3.56
CA ASN A 20 10.22 -3.02 -3.66
C ASN A 20 11.35 -3.72 -2.88
N ASP A 21 12.23 -2.98 -2.20
CA ASP A 21 13.28 -3.58 -1.37
C ASP A 21 12.68 -4.11 -0.06
N ARG A 22 12.75 -5.42 0.15
CA ARG A 22 12.20 -6.10 1.34
C ARG A 22 12.77 -5.56 2.66
N GLU A 23 14.05 -5.26 2.71
CA GLU A 23 14.70 -4.71 3.91
C GLU A 23 14.24 -3.26 4.16
N ALA A 24 14.10 -2.45 3.11
CA ALA A 24 13.56 -1.10 3.21
C ALA A 24 12.12 -1.09 3.67
N VAL A 25 11.28 -2.01 3.16
CA VAL A 25 9.88 -2.17 3.58
C VAL A 25 9.81 -2.59 5.05
N LYS A 26 10.57 -3.59 5.50
CA LYS A 26 10.63 -3.98 6.92
C LYS A 26 11.07 -2.83 7.82
N LYS A 27 12.08 -2.08 7.41
CA LYS A 27 12.57 -0.90 8.14
C LYS A 27 11.55 0.24 8.18
N GLN A 28 10.80 0.45 7.08
CA GLN A 28 9.75 1.46 6.99
C GLN A 28 8.65 1.23 8.03
N TYR A 29 8.22 -0.01 8.14
CA TYR A 29 7.13 -0.38 9.05
C TYR A 29 7.62 -0.75 10.46
N SER A 30 8.91 -0.73 10.72
CA SER A 30 9.48 -0.95 12.06
C SER A 30 9.18 0.19 13.04
N THR A 31 8.78 1.38 12.53
CA THR A 31 8.38 2.51 13.37
C THR A 31 6.91 2.87 13.13
N ALA A 32 6.04 2.44 14.04
CA ALA A 32 4.61 2.79 14.02
C ALA A 32 4.37 4.30 13.95
N GLU A 33 5.30 5.14 14.47
CA GLU A 33 5.20 6.59 14.46
C GLU A 33 5.10 7.16 13.03
N LYS A 34 5.99 6.76 12.12
CA LYS A 34 5.95 7.24 10.73
C LYS A 34 4.70 6.79 9.99
N LEU A 35 4.23 5.59 10.28
CA LEU A 35 2.97 5.12 9.71
C LEU A 35 1.79 5.95 10.23
N ASN A 36 1.76 6.26 11.52
CA ASN A 36 0.72 7.08 12.14
C ASN A 36 0.69 8.50 11.54
N ILE A 37 1.84 9.12 11.26
CA ILE A 37 1.90 10.42 10.57
C ILE A 37 1.22 10.30 9.19
N ARG A 38 1.55 9.27 8.41
CA ARG A 38 0.95 9.06 7.08
C ARG A 38 -0.55 8.78 7.13
N ILE A 39 -1.03 8.09 8.14
CA ILE A 39 -2.47 7.86 8.33
C ILE A 39 -3.17 9.15 8.78
N SER A 40 -2.58 9.88 9.73
CA SER A 40 -3.22 11.05 10.36
C SER A 40 -3.50 12.18 9.40
N ILE A 41 -2.65 12.41 8.38
CA ILE A 41 -2.87 13.48 7.40
C ILE A 41 -4.16 13.27 6.61
N HIS A 42 -4.47 12.00 6.30
CA HIS A 42 -5.70 11.67 5.60
C HIS A 42 -6.93 11.88 6.49
N SER A 43 -6.88 11.48 7.76
CA SER A 43 -8.00 11.68 8.69
C SER A 43 -8.29 13.16 8.96
N LYS A 44 -7.24 14.00 9.02
CA LYS A 44 -7.37 15.44 9.26
C LYS A 44 -7.92 16.19 8.04
N TYR A 45 -7.38 15.92 6.87
CA TYR A 45 -7.48 16.80 5.70
C TYR A 45 -8.20 16.23 4.49
N SER A 46 -8.58 14.95 4.47
CA SER A 46 -9.37 14.38 3.35
C SER A 46 -10.69 15.11 3.15
N THR A 47 -10.99 15.46 1.92
CA THR A 47 -12.27 16.06 1.52
C THR A 47 -13.40 15.04 1.59
N ASN A 48 -13.11 13.78 1.26
CA ASN A 48 -14.07 12.70 1.37
C ASN A 48 -14.11 12.13 2.81
N LYS A 49 -15.19 12.46 3.53
CA LYS A 49 -15.36 12.11 4.94
C LYS A 49 -15.74 10.64 5.19
N GLN A 50 -16.09 9.88 4.15
CA GLN A 50 -16.27 8.42 4.29
C GLN A 50 -14.97 7.75 4.75
N GLY A 51 -13.82 8.26 4.27
CA GLY A 51 -12.51 7.71 4.49
C GLY A 51 -12.22 6.49 3.60
N PHE A 52 -11.01 6.43 3.05
CA PHE A 52 -10.63 5.41 2.07
C PHE A 52 -10.79 3.98 2.60
N GLY A 53 -10.40 3.72 3.86
CA GLY A 53 -10.57 2.41 4.48
C GLY A 53 -12.02 1.93 4.57
N ASN A 54 -12.95 2.83 4.95
CA ASN A 54 -14.37 2.49 4.99
C ASN A 54 -14.95 2.28 3.60
N TRP A 55 -14.51 3.09 2.62
CA TRP A 55 -14.92 2.95 1.22
C TRP A 55 -14.46 1.60 0.66
N ILE A 56 -13.20 1.21 0.85
CA ILE A 56 -12.70 -0.11 0.42
C ILE A 56 -13.52 -1.22 1.07
N ALA A 57 -13.71 -1.16 2.39
CA ALA A 57 -14.42 -2.19 3.15
C ALA A 57 -15.88 -2.37 2.67
N SER A 58 -16.54 -1.29 2.22
CA SER A 58 -17.91 -1.36 1.69
C SER A 58 -18.03 -2.18 0.39
N HIS A 59 -16.91 -2.43 -0.30
CA HIS A 59 -16.88 -3.21 -1.54
C HIS A 59 -16.50 -4.68 -1.35
N TYR A 60 -16.15 -5.10 -0.12
CA TYR A 60 -15.79 -6.50 0.12
C TYR A 60 -16.98 -7.46 0.02
N ASP A 61 -18.19 -6.99 0.29
CA ASP A 61 -19.42 -7.82 0.30
C ASP A 61 -19.21 -9.15 1.06
N ILE A 62 -18.68 -9.05 2.28
CA ILE A 62 -18.46 -10.19 3.17
C ILE A 62 -19.81 -10.67 3.68
N ARG A 63 -20.16 -11.93 3.39
CA ARG A 63 -21.39 -12.58 3.81
C ARG A 63 -21.12 -13.61 4.89
N ASP A 64 -22.19 -14.04 5.56
CA ASP A 64 -22.11 -15.05 6.60
C ASP A 64 -21.51 -16.36 6.07
N GLY A 65 -20.56 -16.90 6.82
CA GLY A 65 -19.90 -18.15 6.51
C GLY A 65 -18.74 -18.07 5.51
N MET A 66 -18.41 -16.88 4.99
CA MET A 66 -17.27 -16.73 4.09
C MET A 66 -15.92 -16.86 4.81
N SER A 67 -14.95 -17.46 4.11
CA SER A 67 -13.54 -17.49 4.48
C SER A 67 -12.80 -16.32 3.81
N VAL A 68 -12.10 -15.51 4.61
CA VAL A 68 -11.45 -14.27 4.19
C VAL A 68 -9.98 -14.31 4.58
N LEU A 69 -9.09 -13.96 3.64
CA LEU A 69 -7.67 -13.74 3.88
C LEU A 69 -7.32 -12.29 3.54
N GLU A 70 -6.68 -11.58 4.45
CA GLU A 70 -6.01 -10.33 4.13
C GLU A 70 -4.49 -10.51 4.11
N LEU A 71 -3.87 -10.10 3.02
CA LEU A 71 -2.43 -10.07 2.78
C LEU A 71 -1.93 -8.64 2.98
N GLY A 72 -0.96 -8.44 3.88
CA GLY A 72 -0.45 -7.12 4.22
C GLY A 72 -1.43 -6.31 5.09
N CYS A 73 -1.96 -6.90 6.17
CA CYS A 73 -2.93 -6.25 7.05
C CYS A 73 -2.36 -5.07 7.86
N GLY A 74 -1.03 -4.91 7.87
CA GLY A 74 -0.36 -3.85 8.62
C GLY A 74 -0.70 -3.90 10.10
N THR A 75 -1.17 -2.79 10.66
CA THR A 75 -1.58 -2.66 12.07
C THR A 75 -2.99 -3.17 12.35
N GLY A 76 -3.71 -3.71 11.37
CA GLY A 76 -5.06 -4.23 11.55
C GLY A 76 -6.17 -3.18 11.63
N GLU A 77 -5.85 -1.90 11.45
CA GLU A 77 -6.82 -0.78 11.56
C GLU A 77 -8.05 -0.92 10.66
N MET A 78 -7.90 -1.63 9.52
CA MET A 78 -9.03 -1.92 8.62
C MET A 78 -10.17 -2.68 9.31
N TRP A 79 -9.87 -3.44 10.36
CA TRP A 79 -10.82 -4.28 11.10
C TRP A 79 -11.26 -3.67 12.43
N ALA A 80 -10.62 -2.59 12.88
CA ALA A 80 -11.02 -1.89 14.08
C ALA A 80 -12.48 -1.38 13.96
N GLY A 81 -13.29 -1.64 14.98
CA GLY A 81 -14.72 -1.32 14.98
C GLY A 81 -15.61 -2.25 14.13
N LYS A 82 -15.06 -3.29 13.48
CA LYS A 82 -15.82 -4.19 12.58
C LYS A 82 -16.08 -5.58 13.18
N GLN A 83 -16.31 -5.67 14.48
CA GLN A 83 -16.57 -6.94 15.20
C GLN A 83 -17.68 -7.79 14.55
N GLU A 84 -18.77 -7.15 14.11
CA GLU A 84 -19.88 -7.87 13.46
C GLU A 84 -19.46 -8.49 12.12
N THR A 85 -18.65 -7.79 11.32
CA THR A 85 -18.11 -8.33 10.06
C THR A 85 -17.18 -9.51 10.33
N ILE A 86 -16.33 -9.41 11.38
CA ILE A 86 -15.42 -10.51 11.77
C ILE A 86 -16.23 -11.75 12.16
N ARG A 87 -17.27 -11.59 12.97
CA ARG A 87 -18.13 -12.71 13.42
C ARG A 87 -18.91 -13.39 12.30
N ARG A 88 -19.16 -12.71 11.20
CA ARG A 88 -19.82 -13.27 10.02
C ARG A 88 -18.90 -14.21 9.23
N CYS A 89 -17.59 -14.02 9.34
CA CYS A 89 -16.63 -14.91 8.68
C CYS A 89 -16.63 -16.29 9.36
N SER A 90 -16.65 -17.36 8.56
CA SER A 90 -16.34 -18.71 9.06
C SER A 90 -14.86 -18.84 9.40
N ARG A 91 -14.03 -18.05 8.73
CA ARG A 91 -12.59 -17.93 8.96
C ARG A 91 -12.11 -16.54 8.51
N LEU A 92 -11.39 -15.84 9.36
CA LEU A 92 -10.67 -14.61 9.02
C LEU A 92 -9.20 -14.78 9.32
N VAL A 93 -8.36 -14.70 8.30
CA VAL A 93 -6.91 -14.72 8.44
C VAL A 93 -6.37 -13.31 8.12
N LEU A 94 -5.70 -12.70 9.08
CA LEU A 94 -4.94 -11.47 8.87
C LEU A 94 -3.47 -11.82 8.77
N SER A 95 -2.84 -11.43 7.67
CA SER A 95 -1.44 -11.71 7.44
C SER A 95 -0.64 -10.49 7.06
N ASP A 96 0.62 -10.52 7.42
CA ASP A 96 1.60 -9.54 6.99
C ASP A 96 2.95 -10.23 6.77
N PHE A 97 3.82 -9.63 5.99
CA PHE A 97 5.18 -10.10 5.81
C PHE A 97 6.07 -9.78 7.04
N SER A 98 5.66 -8.82 7.86
CA SER A 98 6.36 -8.33 9.05
C SER A 98 5.72 -8.85 10.33
N ASP A 99 6.47 -9.62 11.13
CA ASP A 99 6.05 -10.03 12.48
C ASP A 99 5.66 -8.82 13.34
N GLY A 100 6.44 -7.73 13.27
CA GLY A 100 6.16 -6.52 14.05
C GLY A 100 4.85 -5.83 13.68
N MET A 101 4.39 -5.95 12.42
CA MET A 101 3.05 -5.47 12.02
C MET A 101 1.96 -6.37 12.59
N LEU A 102 2.14 -7.69 12.55
CA LEU A 102 1.18 -8.61 13.16
C LEU A 102 1.05 -8.43 14.66
N ASP A 103 2.14 -8.13 15.36
CA ASP A 103 2.07 -7.85 16.79
C ASP A 103 1.28 -6.57 17.08
N LYS A 104 1.43 -5.54 16.24
CA LYS A 104 0.59 -4.33 16.30
C LYS A 104 -0.87 -4.62 15.95
N ALA A 105 -1.13 -5.46 14.94
CA ALA A 105 -2.51 -5.87 14.60
C ALA A 105 -3.18 -6.59 15.77
N LYS A 106 -2.47 -7.47 16.47
CA LYS A 106 -2.97 -8.14 17.69
C LYS A 106 -3.24 -7.15 18.83
N GLU A 107 -2.41 -6.10 18.98
CA GLU A 107 -2.65 -5.02 19.94
C GLU A 107 -3.90 -4.20 19.58
N THR A 108 -4.01 -3.77 18.32
CA THR A 108 -5.14 -2.98 17.79
C THR A 108 -6.46 -3.73 17.94
N LEU A 109 -6.44 -5.03 17.65
CA LEU A 109 -7.62 -5.89 17.67
C LEU A 109 -7.72 -6.74 18.95
N ARG A 110 -7.12 -6.26 20.04
CA ARG A 110 -7.23 -6.93 21.34
C ARG A 110 -8.71 -7.02 21.78
N GLY A 111 -9.15 -8.22 22.10
CA GLY A 111 -10.54 -8.48 22.49
C GLY A 111 -11.49 -8.76 21.31
N TYR A 112 -10.94 -8.88 20.09
CA TYR A 112 -11.69 -9.39 18.95
C TYR A 112 -11.41 -10.88 18.79
N ASP A 113 -12.45 -11.69 18.83
CA ASP A 113 -12.37 -13.14 18.64
C ASP A 113 -12.55 -13.52 17.18
N GLY A 114 -12.04 -14.72 16.80
CA GLY A 114 -12.25 -15.30 15.46
C GLY A 114 -11.23 -14.83 14.41
N ILE A 115 -10.10 -14.25 14.83
CA ILE A 115 -9.03 -13.82 13.94
C ILE A 115 -7.83 -14.76 14.05
N GLU A 116 -7.39 -15.30 12.92
CA GLU A 116 -6.13 -16.03 12.78
C GLU A 116 -5.05 -15.07 12.26
N TYR A 117 -3.86 -15.06 12.88
CA TYR A 117 -2.73 -14.22 12.47
C TYR A 117 -1.60 -15.08 11.90
N ARG A 118 -1.10 -14.74 10.71
CA ARG A 118 -0.04 -15.48 10.01
C ARG A 118 1.00 -14.56 9.39
N VAL A 119 2.27 -14.91 9.49
CA VAL A 119 3.33 -14.32 8.65
C VAL A 119 3.26 -14.97 7.28
N ILE A 120 3.01 -14.20 6.23
CA ILE A 120 2.86 -14.71 4.87
C ILE A 120 3.60 -13.82 3.88
N ASP A 121 4.40 -14.45 3.00
CA ASP A 121 4.82 -13.85 1.74
C ASP A 121 3.78 -14.19 0.67
N ILE A 122 3.18 -13.18 0.04
CA ILE A 122 2.19 -13.36 -1.04
C ILE A 122 2.74 -14.24 -2.18
N GLN A 123 4.06 -14.33 -2.34
CA GLN A 123 4.69 -15.15 -3.36
C GLN A 123 4.80 -16.64 -3.00
N ASP A 124 4.49 -17.02 -1.75
CA ASP A 124 4.55 -18.39 -1.24
C ASP A 124 3.54 -18.54 -0.10
N ILE A 125 2.27 -18.71 -0.45
CA ILE A 125 1.16 -18.70 0.51
C ILE A 125 0.92 -20.12 1.05
N PRO A 126 1.06 -20.35 2.38
CA PRO A 126 1.04 -21.68 2.99
C PRO A 126 -0.38 -22.23 3.22
N PHE A 127 -1.24 -22.07 2.22
CA PHE A 127 -2.60 -22.61 2.21
C PHE A 127 -2.84 -23.45 0.97
N GLY A 128 -3.85 -24.33 1.01
CA GLY A 128 -4.25 -25.17 -0.10
C GLY A 128 -5.02 -24.39 -1.20
N ASP A 129 -5.34 -25.09 -2.28
CA ASP A 129 -6.12 -24.51 -3.37
C ASP A 129 -7.58 -24.30 -2.97
N CYS A 130 -8.21 -23.26 -3.50
CA CYS A 130 -9.63 -22.99 -3.35
C CYS A 130 -10.13 -22.90 -1.89
N GLU A 131 -9.35 -22.30 -0.98
CA GLU A 131 -9.71 -22.20 0.43
C GLU A 131 -10.55 -20.95 0.76
N PHE A 132 -10.37 -19.84 0.03
CA PHE A 132 -10.93 -18.55 0.40
C PHE A 132 -11.99 -18.03 -0.56
N ASP A 133 -13.06 -17.46 0.00
CA ASP A 133 -14.09 -16.76 -0.76
C ASP A 133 -13.63 -15.36 -1.16
N ILE A 134 -12.85 -14.72 -0.29
CA ILE A 134 -12.32 -13.38 -0.53
C ILE A 134 -10.85 -13.35 -0.12
N VAL A 135 -10.00 -12.81 -1.00
CA VAL A 135 -8.63 -12.41 -0.67
C VAL A 135 -8.54 -10.89 -0.80
N ILE A 136 -7.91 -10.24 0.17
CA ILE A 136 -7.76 -8.79 0.26
C ILE A 136 -6.27 -8.46 0.26
N ALA A 137 -5.86 -7.42 -0.51
CA ALA A 137 -4.50 -6.90 -0.49
C ALA A 137 -4.52 -5.37 -0.67
N ASN A 138 -4.59 -4.62 0.43
CA ASN A 138 -4.70 -3.18 0.38
C ASN A 138 -3.34 -2.50 0.54
N MET A 139 -3.00 -1.59 -0.38
CA MET A 139 -1.81 -0.73 -0.31
C MET A 139 -0.50 -1.51 -0.08
N MET A 140 -0.36 -2.71 -0.69
CA MET A 140 0.82 -3.55 -0.49
C MET A 140 1.39 -4.18 -1.79
N LEU A 141 0.60 -4.34 -2.86
CA LEU A 141 1.04 -5.05 -4.07
C LEU A 141 2.24 -4.40 -4.76
N TYR A 142 2.40 -3.11 -4.65
CA TYR A 142 3.56 -2.37 -5.18
C TYR A 142 4.88 -2.67 -4.43
N HIS A 143 4.84 -3.38 -3.32
CA HIS A 143 6.01 -3.87 -2.60
C HIS A 143 6.43 -5.29 -3.01
N VAL A 144 5.65 -5.96 -3.85
CA VAL A 144 5.88 -7.37 -4.21
C VAL A 144 6.92 -7.47 -5.33
N PRO A 145 8.08 -8.12 -5.10
CA PRO A 145 9.13 -8.23 -6.12
C PRO A 145 8.70 -9.00 -7.36
N ASP A 146 8.11 -10.18 -7.21
CA ASP A 146 7.49 -10.95 -8.30
C ASP A 146 5.97 -10.91 -8.16
N LEU A 147 5.39 -9.80 -8.63
CA LEU A 147 3.95 -9.57 -8.54
C LEU A 147 3.14 -10.68 -9.25
N GLN A 148 3.61 -11.15 -10.41
CA GLN A 148 2.88 -12.19 -11.16
C GLN A 148 2.87 -13.53 -10.43
N LYS A 149 3.94 -13.87 -9.71
CA LYS A 149 3.95 -15.04 -8.84
C LYS A 149 2.93 -14.89 -7.71
N GLY A 150 2.92 -13.73 -7.04
CA GLY A 150 1.95 -13.44 -5.98
C GLY A 150 0.49 -13.49 -6.45
N LEU A 151 0.20 -12.92 -7.63
CA LEU A 151 -1.15 -12.96 -8.19
C LEU A 151 -1.60 -14.38 -8.55
N ARG A 152 -0.69 -15.24 -9.04
CA ARG A 152 -1.00 -16.67 -9.28
C ARG A 152 -1.30 -17.40 -7.97
N GLU A 153 -0.56 -17.14 -6.90
CA GLU A 153 -0.85 -17.71 -5.58
C GLU A 153 -2.23 -17.26 -5.07
N VAL A 154 -2.54 -15.97 -5.18
CA VAL A 154 -3.87 -15.45 -4.83
C VAL A 154 -4.96 -16.19 -5.62
N ARG A 155 -4.80 -16.34 -6.95
CA ARG A 155 -5.79 -17.02 -7.79
C ARG A 155 -5.93 -18.50 -7.42
N ARG A 156 -4.83 -19.16 -7.10
CA ARG A 156 -4.83 -20.57 -6.65
C ARG A 156 -5.69 -20.79 -5.42
N MET A 157 -5.60 -19.87 -4.45
CA MET A 157 -6.33 -20.00 -3.19
C MET A 157 -7.78 -19.58 -3.23
N LEU A 158 -8.18 -18.79 -4.24
CA LEU A 158 -9.56 -18.38 -4.39
C LEU A 158 -10.42 -19.55 -4.87
N LYS A 159 -11.55 -19.71 -4.22
CA LYS A 159 -12.62 -20.60 -4.70
C LYS A 159 -13.07 -20.18 -6.10
N GLU A 160 -13.82 -21.06 -6.78
CA GLU A 160 -14.29 -20.81 -8.14
C GLU A 160 -15.02 -19.47 -8.30
N ASN A 161 -15.90 -19.13 -7.36
CA ASN A 161 -16.64 -17.87 -7.34
C ASN A 161 -16.04 -16.83 -6.37
N GLY A 162 -14.81 -17.06 -5.93
CA GLY A 162 -14.10 -16.16 -5.04
C GLY A 162 -13.66 -14.88 -5.74
N LYS A 163 -13.36 -13.84 -4.95
CA LYS A 163 -12.89 -12.58 -5.48
C LYS A 163 -11.63 -12.06 -4.77
N PHE A 164 -10.80 -11.43 -5.54
CA PHE A 164 -9.64 -10.68 -5.08
C PHE A 164 -9.99 -9.19 -5.03
N CYS A 165 -9.83 -8.57 -3.86
CA CYS A 165 -10.03 -7.15 -3.64
C CYS A 165 -8.67 -6.51 -3.33
N CYS A 166 -8.18 -5.61 -4.18
CA CYS A 166 -6.91 -4.96 -3.91
C CYS A 166 -6.99 -3.44 -4.18
N ALA A 167 -6.51 -2.67 -3.19
CA ALA A 167 -6.49 -1.22 -3.27
C ALA A 167 -5.07 -0.71 -3.50
N THR A 168 -4.95 0.40 -4.25
CA THR A 168 -3.70 1.05 -4.56
C THR A 168 -3.89 2.54 -4.85
N PHE A 169 -2.79 3.23 -5.05
CA PHE A 169 -2.76 4.61 -5.52
C PHE A 169 -2.52 4.68 -7.02
N GLY A 170 -2.83 5.84 -7.60
CA GLY A 170 -2.49 6.18 -8.98
C GLY A 170 -1.17 6.93 -9.11
N GLU A 171 -0.75 7.14 -10.34
CA GLU A 171 0.51 7.79 -10.67
C GLU A 171 0.41 9.32 -10.59
N HIS A 172 -0.81 9.89 -10.69
CA HIS A 172 -1.07 11.35 -10.75
C HIS A 172 -1.64 11.93 -9.44
N GLY A 173 -1.28 11.31 -8.30
CA GLY A 173 -1.77 11.73 -7.00
C GLY A 173 -0.77 12.56 -6.20
N MET A 174 -0.84 12.39 -4.88
CA MET A 174 -0.06 13.17 -3.90
C MET A 174 1.44 13.18 -4.17
N MET A 175 2.01 12.04 -4.59
CA MET A 175 3.46 11.90 -4.76
C MET A 175 3.95 12.74 -5.94
N GLU A 176 3.31 12.62 -7.11
CA GLU A 176 3.64 13.44 -8.29
C GLU A 176 3.44 14.92 -8.01
N TYR A 177 2.34 15.29 -7.35
CA TYR A 177 2.09 16.66 -6.97
C TYR A 177 3.20 17.23 -6.08
N ILE A 178 3.58 16.51 -5.02
CA ILE A 178 4.65 16.94 -4.10
C ILE A 178 5.98 17.04 -4.86
N GLU A 179 6.37 16.05 -5.64
CA GLU A 179 7.60 16.09 -6.45
C GLU A 179 7.61 17.30 -7.39
N GLY A 180 6.46 17.60 -8.02
CA GLY A 180 6.28 18.75 -8.88
C GLY A 180 6.50 20.08 -8.20
N LEU A 181 6.06 20.25 -6.94
CA LEU A 181 6.30 21.48 -6.15
C LEU A 181 7.79 21.79 -5.96
N PHE A 182 8.63 20.76 -5.87
CA PHE A 182 10.06 20.87 -5.66
C PHE A 182 10.88 20.76 -6.95
N GLY A 183 10.24 20.64 -8.12
CA GLY A 183 10.93 20.45 -9.39
C GLY A 183 11.66 19.11 -9.50
N ILE A 184 11.30 18.13 -8.68
CA ILE A 184 11.87 16.79 -8.64
C ILE A 184 10.96 15.86 -9.47
N GLY A 185 11.53 14.89 -10.15
CA GLY A 185 10.72 13.86 -10.84
C GLY A 185 10.40 14.12 -12.31
N GLN A 186 10.64 15.31 -12.84
CA GLN A 186 10.36 15.62 -14.26
C GLN A 186 11.10 14.71 -15.27
N ASN A 187 12.10 13.95 -14.83
CA ASN A 187 12.86 12.99 -15.64
C ASN A 187 12.67 11.53 -15.21
N ARG A 188 11.87 11.27 -14.20
CA ARG A 188 11.49 9.89 -13.83
C ARG A 188 10.27 9.50 -14.66
N GLY A 189 10.43 9.43 -15.97
CA GLY A 189 9.36 8.95 -16.83
C GLY A 189 8.83 7.65 -16.28
N GLY A 190 7.65 7.67 -15.68
CA GLY A 190 6.78 6.57 -15.26
C GLY A 190 7.39 5.22 -14.85
N ALA A 191 8.70 5.14 -14.57
CA ALA A 191 9.39 3.95 -14.06
C ALA A 191 8.93 3.74 -12.60
N GLY A 192 7.63 3.63 -12.54
CA GLY A 192 6.79 3.74 -11.46
C GLY A 192 6.78 2.51 -10.58
N SER A 193 5.91 2.58 -9.66
CA SER A 193 5.47 1.50 -8.80
C SER A 193 5.09 0.27 -9.63
N SER A 194 5.45 -0.90 -9.14
CA SER A 194 5.12 -2.16 -9.79
C SER A 194 3.61 -2.42 -9.90
N PHE A 195 2.78 -1.67 -9.14
CA PHE A 195 1.32 -1.79 -9.17
C PHE A 195 0.65 -0.44 -8.85
N THR A 196 -0.06 0.13 -9.83
CA THR A 196 -0.79 1.41 -9.75
C THR A 196 -2.19 1.28 -10.32
N LEU A 197 -3.01 2.31 -10.23
CA LEU A 197 -4.32 2.36 -10.90
C LEU A 197 -4.19 2.33 -12.44
N GLN A 198 -3.06 2.81 -12.99
CA GLN A 198 -2.82 2.86 -14.43
C GLN A 198 -2.40 1.50 -15.00
N ASN A 199 -1.55 0.75 -14.28
CA ASN A 199 -0.98 -0.51 -14.78
C ASN A 199 -1.58 -1.77 -14.12
N GLY A 200 -2.35 -1.62 -13.05
CA GLY A 200 -2.85 -2.74 -12.24
C GLY A 200 -3.87 -3.62 -12.98
N GLU A 201 -4.75 -3.02 -13.79
CA GLU A 201 -5.75 -3.76 -14.54
C GLU A 201 -5.12 -4.77 -15.52
N GLU A 202 -4.12 -4.34 -16.31
CA GLU A 202 -3.39 -5.22 -17.23
C GLU A 202 -2.74 -6.39 -16.50
N LYS A 203 -2.09 -6.10 -15.37
CA LYS A 203 -1.40 -7.10 -14.55
C LYS A 203 -2.35 -8.12 -13.93
N LEU A 204 -3.52 -7.67 -13.49
CA LEU A 204 -4.58 -8.54 -12.96
C LEU A 204 -5.19 -9.40 -14.06
N ARG A 205 -5.46 -8.82 -15.24
CA ARG A 205 -6.01 -9.56 -16.38
C ARG A 205 -5.10 -10.69 -16.92
N ALA A 206 -3.82 -10.67 -16.58
CA ALA A 206 -2.92 -11.78 -16.87
C ALA A 206 -3.26 -13.07 -16.06
N VAL A 207 -4.06 -12.97 -15.00
CA VAL A 207 -4.37 -14.05 -14.06
C VAL A 207 -5.87 -14.21 -13.83
N PHE A 208 -6.64 -13.12 -13.91
CA PHE A 208 -8.07 -13.07 -13.65
C PHE A 208 -8.85 -12.74 -14.92
N SER A 209 -10.00 -13.38 -15.12
CA SER A 209 -10.84 -13.21 -16.31
C SER A 209 -11.70 -11.92 -16.26
N ASP A 210 -12.13 -11.54 -15.07
CA ASP A 210 -12.94 -10.33 -14.84
C ASP A 210 -12.21 -9.40 -13.87
N VAL A 211 -11.99 -8.14 -14.29
CA VAL A 211 -11.33 -7.13 -13.48
C VAL A 211 -12.10 -5.83 -13.58
N GLN A 212 -12.59 -5.36 -12.46
CA GLN A 212 -13.27 -4.08 -12.32
C GLN A 212 -12.38 -3.09 -11.56
N ARG A 213 -12.17 -1.89 -12.10
CA ARG A 213 -11.50 -0.78 -11.42
C ARG A 213 -12.53 0.18 -10.84
N LEU A 214 -12.37 0.55 -9.58
CA LEU A 214 -13.17 1.52 -8.87
C LEU A 214 -12.28 2.66 -8.39
N LEU A 215 -12.70 3.90 -8.60
CA LEU A 215 -11.98 5.11 -8.20
C LEU A 215 -12.59 5.70 -6.93
N TYR A 216 -11.73 6.18 -6.05
CA TYR A 216 -12.10 6.90 -4.84
C TYR A 216 -11.77 8.38 -5.00
N GLU A 217 -12.81 9.20 -5.19
CA GLU A 217 -12.66 10.65 -5.33
C GLU A 217 -12.34 11.28 -3.97
N ASP A 218 -11.16 11.89 -3.85
CA ASP A 218 -10.69 12.55 -2.64
C ASP A 218 -9.53 13.51 -2.95
N ALA A 219 -9.31 14.46 -2.05
CA ALA A 219 -8.15 15.35 -2.02
C ALA A 219 -7.80 15.66 -0.56
N LEU A 220 -6.64 16.28 -0.30
CA LEU A 220 -6.36 16.89 0.99
C LEU A 220 -6.49 18.40 0.89
N GLU A 221 -7.17 19.00 1.86
CA GLU A 221 -7.20 20.45 2.10
C GLU A 221 -6.39 20.77 3.36
N VAL A 222 -5.07 20.90 3.19
CA VAL A 222 -4.14 21.05 4.30
C VAL A 222 -4.10 22.51 4.76
N THR A 223 -4.54 22.75 5.98
CA THR A 223 -4.54 24.09 6.61
C THR A 223 -3.34 24.34 7.52
N ASN A 224 -2.67 23.28 8.00
CA ASN A 224 -1.43 23.38 8.76
C ASN A 224 -0.27 22.81 7.95
N VAL A 225 0.61 23.68 7.49
CA VAL A 225 1.77 23.31 6.65
C VAL A 225 2.72 22.35 7.35
N GLU A 226 2.85 22.43 8.69
CA GLU A 226 3.74 21.54 9.44
C GLU A 226 3.33 20.08 9.37
N ASP A 227 2.02 19.79 9.33
CA ASP A 227 1.54 18.42 9.14
C ASP A 227 1.96 17.86 7.76
N MET A 228 2.02 18.70 6.72
CA MET A 228 2.51 18.29 5.40
C MET A 228 4.04 18.15 5.38
N VAL A 229 4.77 19.00 6.09
CA VAL A 229 6.23 18.85 6.27
C VAL A 229 6.54 17.52 6.95
N ASP A 230 5.81 17.18 8.03
CA ASP A 230 5.97 15.90 8.72
C ASP A 230 5.61 14.71 7.83
N TYR A 231 4.55 14.82 7.05
CA TYR A 231 4.17 13.82 6.07
C TYR A 231 5.30 13.55 5.05
N ILE A 232 5.82 14.60 4.40
CA ILE A 232 6.93 14.50 3.44
C ILE A 232 8.14 13.79 4.07
N ARG A 233 8.51 14.19 5.28
CA ARG A 233 9.64 13.60 6.01
C ARG A 233 9.41 12.17 6.49
N SER A 234 8.16 11.73 6.56
CA SER A 234 7.80 10.35 6.89
C SER A 234 7.89 9.39 5.70
N LEU A 235 7.90 9.90 4.46
CA LEU A 235 7.91 9.11 3.24
C LEU A 235 9.21 8.33 3.06
N THR A 236 9.14 7.13 2.51
CA THR A 236 10.32 6.26 2.31
C THR A 236 10.90 6.40 0.91
N GLY A 237 10.06 6.54 -0.09
CA GLY A 237 10.49 6.55 -1.51
C GLY A 237 11.09 7.87 -2.01
N MET A 238 10.97 8.97 -1.25
CA MET A 238 11.42 10.32 -1.63
C MET A 238 12.64 10.75 -0.81
N SER A 239 13.77 10.05 -0.97
CA SER A 239 14.97 10.32 -0.16
C SER A 239 15.47 11.76 -0.28
N GLU A 240 15.38 12.36 -1.45
CA GLU A 240 15.79 13.75 -1.70
C GLU A 240 14.95 14.74 -0.87
N LEU A 241 13.61 14.66 -0.95
CA LEU A 241 12.70 15.51 -0.19
C LEU A 241 12.72 15.24 1.31
N ARG A 242 12.71 13.95 1.69
CA ARG A 242 12.71 13.55 3.10
C ARG A 242 13.88 14.12 3.89
N ASN A 243 15.02 14.27 3.23
CA ASN A 243 16.26 14.73 3.87
C ASN A 243 16.44 16.26 3.83
N LEU A 244 15.56 17.00 3.15
CA LEU A 244 15.58 18.44 3.17
C LEU A 244 15.30 18.98 4.60
N PRO A 245 15.96 20.07 5.00
CA PRO A 245 15.62 20.82 6.20
C PRO A 245 14.15 21.30 6.15
N ARG A 246 13.49 21.35 7.31
CA ARG A 246 12.09 21.82 7.40
C ARG A 246 11.89 23.23 6.87
N ASP A 247 12.85 24.10 7.09
CA ASP A 247 12.90 25.48 6.63
C ASP A 247 13.11 25.65 5.12
N GLU A 248 13.53 24.61 4.42
CA GLU A 248 13.53 24.54 2.96
C GLU A 248 12.20 24.00 2.40
N ILE A 249 11.55 23.08 3.10
CA ILE A 249 10.27 22.49 2.68
C ILE A 249 9.12 23.50 2.87
N ARG A 250 9.03 24.10 4.05
CA ARG A 250 7.92 24.99 4.44
C ARG A 250 7.64 26.11 3.44
N PRO A 251 8.61 26.93 3.01
CA PRO A 251 8.34 28.06 2.10
C PRO A 251 7.79 27.62 0.76
N VAL A 252 8.18 26.42 0.27
CA VAL A 252 7.67 25.87 -0.98
C VAL A 252 6.19 25.52 -0.83
N LEU A 253 5.81 24.90 0.27
CA LEU A 253 4.41 24.56 0.55
C LEU A 253 3.56 25.83 0.75
N GLU A 254 4.03 26.78 1.57
CA GLU A 254 3.34 28.04 1.86
C GLU A 254 3.08 28.86 0.59
N LYS A 255 4.05 28.92 -0.33
CA LYS A 255 3.91 29.60 -1.63
C LYS A 255 2.79 29.04 -2.48
N ASN A 256 2.46 27.75 -2.32
CA ASN A 256 1.44 27.05 -3.09
C ASN A 256 0.09 26.97 -2.36
N MET A 257 -0.03 27.56 -1.17
CA MET A 257 -1.30 27.71 -0.48
C MET A 257 -2.15 28.83 -1.10
N THR A 258 -3.43 28.58 -1.20
CA THR A 258 -4.42 29.59 -1.62
C THR A 258 -5.44 29.77 -0.50
N GLY A 259 -5.61 30.99 -0.02
CA GLY A 259 -6.53 31.27 1.09
C GLY A 259 -6.18 30.54 2.39
N GLY A 260 -4.89 30.22 2.62
CA GLY A 260 -4.45 29.45 3.79
C GLY A 260 -4.62 27.95 3.68
N VAL A 261 -4.94 27.43 2.50
CA VAL A 261 -5.15 25.98 2.24
C VAL A 261 -4.22 25.52 1.13
N LEU A 262 -3.50 24.43 1.37
CA LEU A 262 -2.79 23.69 0.34
C LEU A 262 -3.68 22.56 -0.16
N HIS A 263 -4.14 22.67 -1.41
CA HIS A 263 -4.92 21.63 -2.06
C HIS A 263 -3.98 20.55 -2.66
N VAL A 264 -4.06 19.31 -2.15
CA VAL A 264 -3.23 18.20 -2.59
C VAL A 264 -4.11 17.14 -3.23
N PRO A 265 -3.96 16.87 -4.55
CA PRO A 265 -4.76 15.86 -5.23
C PRO A 265 -4.43 14.47 -4.70
N LYS A 266 -5.45 13.62 -4.64
CA LYS A 266 -5.31 12.20 -4.33
C LYS A 266 -5.82 11.39 -5.50
N GLU A 267 -5.12 10.34 -5.83
CA GLU A 267 -5.55 9.36 -6.80
C GLU A 267 -5.49 7.99 -6.16
N TYR A 268 -6.63 7.54 -5.65
CA TYR A 268 -6.80 6.26 -4.97
C TYR A 268 -7.94 5.46 -5.57
N GLY A 269 -7.87 4.15 -5.43
CA GLY A 269 -8.92 3.26 -5.88
C GLY A 269 -8.63 1.82 -5.54
N MET A 270 -9.45 0.93 -6.06
CA MET A 270 -9.28 -0.49 -5.89
C MET A 270 -9.68 -1.25 -7.16
N PHE A 271 -9.21 -2.49 -7.22
CA PHE A 271 -9.65 -3.47 -8.19
C PHE A 271 -10.40 -4.59 -7.48
N ILE A 272 -11.42 -5.10 -8.16
CA ILE A 272 -12.09 -6.37 -7.83
C ILE A 272 -11.86 -7.30 -9.01
N ALA A 273 -11.20 -8.45 -8.75
CA ALA A 273 -10.84 -9.42 -9.79
C ALA A 273 -11.42 -10.81 -9.50
N ARG A 274 -11.82 -11.56 -10.57
CA ARG A 274 -12.38 -12.89 -10.51
C ARG A 274 -11.82 -13.81 -11.60
#